data_febdc85e2f671a6a1ca38c0898c3aec8
#
_entry.id   febdc85e2f671a6a1ca38c0898c3aec8
#
_cell.length_a   1.000
_cell.length_b   1.000
_cell.length_c   1.000
_cell.angle_alpha   90.00
_cell.angle_beta   90.00
_cell.angle_gamma   90.00
#
_symmetry.space_group_name_H-M   'P 1'
#
loop_
_entity.id
_entity.type
_entity.pdbx_description
1 polymer ?
#
loop_
_entity_poly.entity_id
_entity_poly.type
_entity_poly.pdbx_seq_one_letter_code
_entity_poly.pdbx_strand_id
1 'polypeptide(L)'
;HPDVKREFSAEGLYHQLIQVMVPGSTAFEGINQVQPGYVVKLQRKNGKVVATEHKYWDVDFPPEESYPGADVDEESYIEGVRAKLLEAVQHRMTADVPVGCYLSGGIDSCAILGLASASTQTSVKAFTIGFDSDDYDETPIAQEMAEATQADHHIMRLKADDLYDHF
;
A
#
# COMPACT_ATOMS: atom_id res chain seq x y z
N HIS A 1 -22.99 1.19 -12.90
CA HIS A 1 -23.88 0.81 -14.00
C HIS A 1 -25.32 0.75 -13.49
N PRO A 2 -26.35 1.15 -14.27
CA PRO A 2 -27.75 1.18 -13.80
C PRO A 2 -28.30 -0.21 -13.43
N ASP A 3 -27.77 -1.27 -13.98
CA ASP A 3 -28.18 -2.64 -13.70
C ASP A 3 -27.59 -3.22 -12.41
N VAL A 4 -26.65 -2.51 -11.79
CA VAL A 4 -26.08 -2.92 -10.50
C VAL A 4 -26.97 -2.45 -9.38
N LYS A 5 -27.42 -3.36 -8.53
CA LYS A 5 -28.19 -3.00 -7.33
C LYS A 5 -27.35 -2.13 -6.40
N ARG A 6 -28.00 -1.09 -5.86
CA ARG A 6 -27.38 -0.18 -4.88
C ARG A 6 -27.82 -0.57 -3.46
N GLU A 7 -27.53 -1.80 -3.10
CA GLU A 7 -27.85 -2.38 -1.80
C GLU A 7 -26.57 -2.65 -1.04
N PHE A 8 -26.58 -2.40 0.26
CA PHE A 8 -25.45 -2.71 1.12
C PHE A 8 -25.51 -4.16 1.59
N SER A 9 -24.35 -4.82 1.64
CA SER A 9 -24.18 -6.07 2.34
C SER A 9 -24.04 -5.80 3.84
N ALA A 10 -24.91 -6.39 4.66
CA ALA A 10 -24.84 -6.22 6.11
C ALA A 10 -23.50 -6.74 6.68
N GLU A 11 -23.02 -7.88 6.17
CA GLU A 11 -21.71 -8.44 6.53
C GLU A 11 -20.56 -7.55 6.08
N GLY A 12 -20.60 -7.06 4.82
CA GLY A 12 -19.59 -6.17 4.27
C GLY A 12 -19.51 -4.85 5.02
N LEU A 13 -20.65 -4.24 5.39
CA LEU A 13 -20.69 -3.04 6.23
C LEU A 13 -20.12 -3.31 7.63
N TYR A 14 -20.48 -4.43 8.25
CA TYR A 14 -19.95 -4.78 9.56
C TYR A 14 -18.42 -4.87 9.52
N HIS A 15 -17.86 -5.56 8.53
CA HIS A 15 -16.41 -5.67 8.36
C HIS A 15 -15.76 -4.30 8.15
N GLN A 16 -16.39 -3.42 7.37
CA GLN A 16 -15.87 -2.08 7.14
C GLN A 16 -15.88 -1.21 8.42
N LEU A 17 -16.93 -1.30 9.23
CA LEU A 17 -17.04 -0.56 10.48
C LEU A 17 -16.00 -0.98 11.52
N ILE A 18 -15.62 -2.26 11.55
CA ILE A 18 -14.56 -2.78 12.42
C ILE A 18 -13.18 -2.76 11.78
N GLN A 19 -13.06 -2.12 10.60
CA GLN A 19 -11.81 -1.99 9.83
C GLN A 19 -11.13 -3.32 9.49
N VAL A 20 -11.92 -4.38 9.32
CA VAL A 20 -11.45 -5.69 8.86
C VAL A 20 -11.71 -5.82 7.36
N MET A 21 -10.65 -5.97 6.58
CA MET A 21 -10.77 -6.26 5.16
C MET A 21 -10.87 -7.76 4.93
N VAL A 22 -12.03 -8.23 4.48
CA VAL A 22 -12.22 -9.63 4.08
C VAL A 22 -11.98 -9.74 2.56
N PRO A 23 -10.92 -10.46 2.13
CA PRO A 23 -10.63 -10.64 0.71
C PRO A 23 -11.82 -11.18 -0.06
N GLY A 24 -12.10 -10.61 -1.23
CA GLY A 24 -13.21 -11.01 -2.08
C GLY A 24 -14.55 -10.36 -1.75
N SER A 25 -14.70 -9.68 -0.61
CA SER A 25 -15.94 -8.99 -0.24
C SER A 25 -15.88 -7.48 -0.47
N THR A 26 -17.06 -6.85 -0.53
CA THR A 26 -17.23 -5.40 -0.50
C THR A 26 -18.41 -5.02 0.39
N ALA A 27 -18.56 -3.73 0.68
CA ALA A 27 -19.74 -3.21 1.38
C ALA A 27 -21.06 -3.31 0.57
N PHE A 28 -21.00 -3.72 -0.70
CA PHE A 28 -22.15 -3.73 -1.60
C PHE A 28 -22.55 -5.14 -2.00
N GLU A 29 -23.86 -5.40 -2.01
CA GLU A 29 -24.40 -6.69 -2.48
C GLU A 29 -24.08 -6.94 -3.96
N GLY A 30 -23.57 -8.14 -4.23
CA GLY A 30 -23.26 -8.59 -5.59
C GLY A 30 -22.03 -7.94 -6.22
N ILE A 31 -21.29 -7.12 -5.49
CA ILE A 31 -20.01 -6.56 -5.92
C ILE A 31 -18.90 -7.22 -5.11
N ASN A 32 -18.01 -7.92 -5.80
CA ASN A 32 -16.91 -8.64 -5.17
C ASN A 32 -15.58 -8.04 -5.60
N GLN A 33 -14.60 -8.06 -4.70
CA GLN A 33 -13.21 -7.80 -5.03
C GLN A 33 -12.55 -9.03 -5.64
N VAL A 34 -11.65 -8.83 -6.59
CA VAL A 34 -10.71 -9.89 -6.97
C VAL A 34 -9.75 -10.11 -5.80
N GLN A 35 -9.61 -11.35 -5.37
CA GLN A 35 -8.74 -11.67 -4.24
C GLN A 35 -7.27 -11.35 -4.56
N PRO A 36 -6.46 -10.95 -3.57
CA PRO A 36 -5.02 -10.79 -3.75
C PRO A 36 -4.38 -12.06 -4.33
N GLY A 37 -3.48 -11.88 -5.29
CA GLY A 37 -2.83 -13.01 -5.96
C GLY A 37 -3.70 -13.78 -6.96
N TYR A 38 -4.91 -13.29 -7.27
CA TYR A 38 -5.81 -13.91 -8.25
C TYR A 38 -6.00 -13.03 -9.47
N VAL A 39 -6.28 -13.68 -10.59
CA VAL A 39 -6.77 -13.07 -11.82
C VAL A 39 -8.12 -13.65 -12.17
N VAL A 40 -9.07 -12.81 -12.59
CA VAL A 40 -10.38 -13.22 -13.08
C VAL A 40 -10.41 -13.13 -14.59
N LYS A 41 -10.60 -14.27 -15.26
CA LYS A 41 -10.75 -14.37 -16.69
C LYS A 41 -12.23 -14.43 -17.07
N LEU A 42 -12.71 -13.44 -17.81
CA LEU A 42 -14.07 -13.40 -18.34
C LEU A 42 -14.08 -13.88 -19.78
N GLN A 43 -14.87 -14.90 -20.08
CA GLN A 43 -15.02 -15.44 -21.43
C GLN A 43 -16.50 -15.54 -21.80
N ARG A 44 -16.84 -15.19 -23.04
CA ARG A 44 -18.17 -15.46 -23.57
C ARG A 44 -18.21 -16.86 -24.17
N LYS A 45 -19.04 -17.74 -23.58
CA LYS A 45 -19.29 -19.11 -24.06
C LYS A 45 -20.79 -19.30 -24.25
N ASN A 46 -21.21 -19.69 -25.44
CA ASN A 46 -22.62 -19.93 -25.79
C ASN A 46 -23.55 -18.76 -25.40
N GLY A 47 -23.10 -17.51 -25.67
CA GLY A 47 -23.86 -16.29 -25.37
C GLY A 47 -23.84 -15.84 -23.90
N LYS A 48 -23.29 -16.63 -22.98
CA LYS A 48 -23.16 -16.32 -21.55
C LYS A 48 -21.73 -15.92 -21.21
N VAL A 49 -21.60 -15.01 -20.24
CA VAL A 49 -20.29 -14.67 -19.65
C VAL A 49 -19.98 -15.69 -18.56
N VAL A 50 -18.81 -16.31 -18.67
CA VAL A 50 -18.28 -17.24 -17.66
C VAL A 50 -17.05 -16.59 -17.06
N ALA A 51 -17.06 -16.42 -15.73
CA ALA A 51 -15.91 -15.99 -14.96
C ALA A 51 -15.14 -17.22 -14.45
N THR A 52 -13.82 -17.18 -14.55
CA THR A 52 -12.94 -18.21 -13.98
C THR A 52 -11.85 -17.50 -13.19
N GLU A 53 -11.69 -17.86 -11.93
CA GLU A 53 -10.63 -17.35 -11.08
C GLU A 53 -9.41 -18.25 -11.19
N HIS A 54 -8.24 -17.63 -11.21
CA HIS A 54 -6.95 -18.31 -11.24
C HIS A 54 -5.99 -17.65 -10.25
N LYS A 55 -5.53 -18.41 -9.26
CA LYS A 55 -4.51 -17.98 -8.32
C LYS A 55 -3.14 -18.07 -8.98
N TYR A 56 -2.41 -16.97 -9.06
CA TYR A 56 -1.07 -16.92 -9.64
C TYR A 56 0.02 -16.63 -8.61
N TRP A 57 -0.35 -16.16 -7.43
CA TRP A 57 0.59 -15.85 -6.36
C TRP A 57 -0.04 -16.02 -4.98
N ASP A 58 0.75 -16.39 -4.01
CA ASP A 58 0.44 -16.35 -2.59
C ASP A 58 1.71 -16.18 -1.78
N VAL A 59 1.57 -15.83 -0.50
CA VAL A 59 2.68 -15.86 0.45
C VAL A 59 2.95 -17.31 0.82
N ASP A 60 4.20 -17.73 0.71
CA ASP A 60 4.63 -19.04 1.18
C ASP A 60 5.02 -18.95 2.67
N PHE A 61 4.40 -19.79 3.49
CA PHE A 61 4.71 -19.96 4.91
C PHE A 61 5.28 -21.35 5.11
N PRO A 62 6.60 -21.53 4.90
CA PRO A 62 7.20 -22.85 5.04
C PRO A 62 7.09 -23.35 6.49
N PRO A 63 7.04 -24.68 6.71
CA PRO A 63 7.01 -25.24 8.05
C PRO A 63 8.32 -24.94 8.81
N GLU A 64 8.24 -24.91 10.16
CA GLU A 64 9.34 -24.52 11.03
C GLU A 64 10.62 -25.34 10.77
N GLU A 65 10.46 -26.62 10.43
CA GLU A 65 11.60 -27.53 10.15
C GLU A 65 12.40 -27.12 8.91
N SER A 66 11.83 -26.27 8.04
CA SER A 66 12.50 -25.76 6.85
C SER A 66 13.17 -24.41 7.07
N TYR A 67 13.01 -23.83 8.25
CA TYR A 67 13.71 -22.58 8.57
C TYR A 67 15.21 -22.83 8.72
N PRO A 68 16.04 -21.90 8.22
CA PRO A 68 17.47 -22.00 8.44
C PRO A 68 17.76 -21.95 9.96
N GLY A 69 18.69 -22.80 10.41
CA GLY A 69 19.09 -22.86 11.81
C GLY A 69 19.88 -21.63 12.27
N ALA A 70 20.52 -21.75 13.46
CA ALA A 70 21.23 -20.64 14.08
C ALA A 70 22.49 -20.14 13.31
N ASP A 71 22.96 -20.88 12.32
CA ASP A 71 24.13 -20.56 11.49
C ASP A 71 23.77 -19.71 10.24
N VAL A 72 22.72 -18.88 10.36
CA VAL A 72 22.30 -17.98 9.27
C VAL A 72 23.28 -16.82 9.16
N ASP A 73 23.75 -16.57 7.94
CA ASP A 73 24.49 -15.36 7.62
C ASP A 73 23.53 -14.15 7.56
N GLU A 74 23.44 -13.42 8.68
CA GLU A 74 22.58 -12.25 8.84
C GLU A 74 22.85 -11.19 7.76
N GLU A 75 24.13 -10.97 7.40
CA GLU A 75 24.51 -9.99 6.38
C GLU A 75 23.89 -10.33 5.01
N SER A 76 23.89 -11.63 4.65
CA SER A 76 23.23 -12.09 3.43
C SER A 76 21.73 -11.78 3.40
N TYR A 77 21.04 -11.91 4.54
CA TYR A 77 19.61 -11.54 4.64
C TYR A 77 19.39 -10.04 4.51
N ILE A 78 20.22 -9.23 5.18
CA ILE A 78 20.15 -7.77 5.12
C ILE A 78 20.33 -7.30 3.66
N GLU A 79 21.36 -7.81 2.97
CA GLU A 79 21.58 -7.48 1.56
C GLU A 79 20.44 -7.98 0.66
N GLY A 80 19.92 -9.17 0.92
CA GLY A 80 18.76 -9.72 0.21
C GLY A 80 17.52 -8.87 0.35
N VAL A 81 17.18 -8.43 1.56
CA VAL A 81 16.05 -7.53 1.83
C VAL A 81 16.27 -6.18 1.14
N ARG A 82 17.46 -5.59 1.29
CA ARG A 82 17.82 -4.32 0.64
C ARG A 82 17.63 -4.38 -0.88
N ALA A 83 18.15 -5.43 -1.52
CA ALA A 83 18.02 -5.61 -2.96
C ALA A 83 16.57 -5.76 -3.40
N LYS A 84 15.75 -6.53 -2.67
CA LYS A 84 14.34 -6.74 -2.98
C LYS A 84 13.49 -5.49 -2.74
N LEU A 85 13.75 -4.71 -1.71
CA LEU A 85 13.09 -3.43 -1.48
C LEU A 85 13.42 -2.42 -2.58
N LEU A 86 14.69 -2.33 -2.97
CA LEU A 86 15.11 -1.45 -4.06
C LEU A 86 14.43 -1.82 -5.39
N GLU A 87 14.43 -3.11 -5.74
CA GLU A 87 13.74 -3.63 -6.93
C GLU A 87 12.24 -3.28 -6.89
N ALA A 88 11.58 -3.51 -5.76
CA ALA A 88 10.16 -3.21 -5.60
C ALA A 88 9.84 -1.71 -5.75
N VAL A 89 10.67 -0.85 -5.16
CA VAL A 89 10.51 0.62 -5.29
C VAL A 89 10.76 1.05 -6.73
N GLN A 90 11.79 0.57 -7.40
CA GLN A 90 12.06 0.88 -8.81
C GLN A 90 10.87 0.53 -9.72
N HIS A 91 10.25 -0.62 -9.52
CA HIS A 91 9.03 -1.00 -10.24
C HIS A 91 7.87 -0.04 -9.99
N ARG A 92 7.71 0.46 -8.76
CA ARG A 92 6.66 1.43 -8.39
C ARG A 92 6.90 2.83 -8.93
N MET A 93 8.16 3.20 -9.16
CA MET A 93 8.53 4.50 -9.75
C MET A 93 8.30 4.53 -11.26
N THR A 94 8.03 3.39 -11.92
CA THR A 94 7.70 3.32 -13.34
C THR A 94 6.24 3.70 -13.55
N ALA A 95 5.99 4.92 -14.04
CA ALA A 95 4.65 5.46 -14.27
C ALA A 95 4.64 6.51 -15.37
N ASP A 96 3.47 6.74 -15.98
CA ASP A 96 3.24 7.76 -17.01
C ASP A 96 2.95 9.16 -16.40
N VAL A 97 2.89 9.24 -15.06
CA VAL A 97 2.64 10.45 -14.30
C VAL A 97 3.67 10.58 -13.16
N PRO A 98 3.89 11.77 -12.61
CA PRO A 98 4.75 11.93 -11.44
C PRO A 98 4.31 11.04 -10.28
N VAL A 99 5.26 10.32 -9.69
CA VAL A 99 5.06 9.49 -8.50
C VAL A 99 5.59 10.24 -7.29
N GLY A 100 4.84 10.18 -6.18
CA GLY A 100 5.26 10.75 -4.90
C GLY A 100 5.14 9.70 -3.79
N CYS A 101 5.76 10.01 -2.65
CA CYS A 101 5.74 9.17 -1.45
C CYS A 101 4.98 9.86 -0.32
N TYR A 102 4.17 9.12 0.42
CA TYR A 102 3.73 9.57 1.74
C TYR A 102 4.90 9.45 2.72
N LEU A 103 5.08 10.46 3.54
CA LEU A 103 6.18 10.54 4.49
C LEU A 103 5.62 10.87 5.88
N SER A 104 5.64 9.91 6.78
CA SER A 104 5.13 10.05 8.16
C SER A 104 6.25 10.30 9.20
N GLY A 105 7.53 10.26 8.80
CA GLY A 105 8.64 10.29 9.75
C GLY A 105 8.97 8.92 10.36
N GLY A 106 8.12 7.89 10.16
CA GLY A 106 8.39 6.52 10.55
C GLY A 106 9.49 5.87 9.71
N ILE A 107 10.16 4.86 10.24
CA ILE A 107 11.29 4.17 9.59
C ILE A 107 10.93 3.64 8.20
N ASP A 108 9.73 3.09 8.03
CA ASP A 108 9.29 2.50 6.77
C ASP A 108 9.13 3.55 5.67
N SER A 109 8.40 4.63 5.97
CA SER A 109 8.19 5.73 5.02
C SER A 109 9.49 6.44 4.65
N CYS A 110 10.39 6.62 5.62
CA CYS A 110 11.73 7.18 5.40
C CYS A 110 12.58 6.25 4.50
N ALA A 111 12.56 4.95 4.75
CA ALA A 111 13.28 3.98 3.93
C ALA A 111 12.77 3.97 2.48
N ILE A 112 11.44 3.99 2.29
CA ILE A 112 10.84 4.04 0.94
C ILE A 112 11.21 5.34 0.23
N LEU A 113 11.15 6.50 0.89
CA LEU A 113 11.58 7.78 0.28
C LEU A 113 13.06 7.76 -0.09
N GLY A 114 13.93 7.24 0.80
CA GLY A 114 15.36 7.11 0.53
C GLY A 114 15.65 6.24 -0.70
N LEU A 115 15.00 5.08 -0.80
CA LEU A 115 15.13 4.18 -1.95
C LEU A 115 14.55 4.78 -3.24
N ALA A 116 13.43 5.49 -3.16
CA ALA A 116 12.82 6.17 -4.29
C ALA A 116 13.75 7.28 -4.82
N SER A 117 14.31 8.10 -3.91
CA SER A 117 15.25 9.18 -4.27
C SER A 117 16.54 8.62 -4.87
N ALA A 118 17.04 7.50 -4.38
CA ALA A 118 18.19 6.81 -4.96
C ALA A 118 17.91 6.18 -6.33
N SER A 119 16.65 5.93 -6.67
CA SER A 119 16.23 5.29 -7.91
C SER A 119 15.96 6.26 -9.06
N THR A 120 15.95 7.57 -8.81
CA THR A 120 15.65 8.60 -9.82
C THR A 120 16.68 9.71 -9.79
N GLN A 121 16.82 10.43 -10.91
CA GLN A 121 17.65 11.62 -11.01
C GLN A 121 16.86 12.93 -10.74
N THR A 122 15.56 12.82 -10.59
CA THR A 122 14.69 13.97 -10.31
C THR A 122 14.26 13.95 -8.85
N SER A 123 13.98 15.13 -8.28
CA SER A 123 13.46 15.23 -6.93
C SER A 123 12.13 14.48 -6.79
N VAL A 124 12.03 13.61 -5.79
CA VAL A 124 10.80 12.87 -5.47
C VAL A 124 9.89 13.77 -4.66
N LYS A 125 8.60 13.79 -4.99
CA LYS A 125 7.61 14.49 -4.17
C LYS A 125 7.32 13.68 -2.90
N ALA A 126 7.41 14.33 -1.74
CA ALA A 126 7.06 13.75 -0.45
C ALA A 126 5.89 14.52 0.17
N PHE A 127 4.92 13.80 0.72
CA PHE A 127 3.71 14.38 1.29
C PHE A 127 3.56 13.95 2.75
N THR A 128 3.45 14.92 3.64
CA THR A 128 3.28 14.71 5.07
C THR A 128 1.99 15.35 5.55
N ILE A 129 1.26 14.64 6.42
CA ILE A 129 0.16 15.20 7.19
C ILE A 129 0.69 15.55 8.57
N GLY A 130 0.68 16.83 8.91
CA GLY A 130 0.98 17.33 10.24
C GLY A 130 -0.31 17.57 11.03
N PHE A 131 -0.23 17.46 12.35
CA PHE A 131 -1.34 17.72 13.27
C PHE A 131 -1.00 18.89 14.19
N ASP A 132 -2.02 19.56 14.73
CA ASP A 132 -1.85 20.68 15.66
C ASP A 132 -1.51 20.22 17.11
N SER A 133 -1.21 18.94 17.30
CA SER A 133 -0.83 18.34 18.60
C SER A 133 0.60 17.82 18.53
N ASP A 134 1.44 18.33 19.41
CA ASP A 134 2.87 17.94 19.48
C ASP A 134 3.06 16.43 19.72
N ASP A 135 2.11 15.77 20.40
CA ASP A 135 2.17 14.33 20.72
C ASP A 135 2.05 13.45 19.47
N TYR A 136 1.52 13.99 18.37
CA TYR A 136 1.25 13.26 17.11
C TYR A 136 1.91 13.90 15.89
N ASP A 137 2.68 14.99 16.07
CA ASP A 137 3.33 15.69 14.95
C ASP A 137 4.70 15.09 14.65
N GLU A 138 4.75 14.22 13.65
CA GLU A 138 5.97 13.62 13.10
C GLU A 138 6.65 14.51 12.04
N THR A 139 6.12 15.71 11.80
CA THR A 139 6.62 16.65 10.78
C THR A 139 8.11 16.94 10.90
N PRO A 140 8.71 17.14 12.10
CA PRO A 140 10.14 17.44 12.22
C PRO A 140 11.03 16.33 11.64
N ILE A 141 10.71 15.06 11.95
CA ILE A 141 11.48 13.90 11.44
C ILE A 141 11.26 13.73 9.92
N ALA A 142 10.02 13.92 9.46
CA ALA A 142 9.70 13.89 8.05
C ALA A 142 10.47 14.97 7.26
N GLN A 143 10.58 16.18 7.82
CA GLN A 143 11.33 17.27 7.21
C GLN A 143 12.82 16.97 7.13
N GLU A 144 13.42 16.46 8.20
CA GLU A 144 14.84 16.07 8.20
C GLU A 144 15.13 15.03 7.11
N MET A 145 14.25 14.02 6.98
CA MET A 145 14.40 13.00 5.94
C MET A 145 14.23 13.57 4.52
N ALA A 146 13.27 14.47 4.32
CA ALA A 146 13.05 15.12 3.04
C ALA A 146 14.25 15.99 2.64
N GLU A 147 14.86 16.72 3.58
CA GLU A 147 16.08 17.51 3.36
C GLU A 147 17.26 16.60 3.02
N ALA A 148 17.46 15.51 3.75
CA ALA A 148 18.54 14.55 3.51
C ALA A 148 18.45 13.88 2.12
N THR A 149 17.24 13.67 1.61
CA THR A 149 16.99 13.07 0.29
C THR A 149 16.78 14.09 -0.82
N GLN A 150 16.81 15.39 -0.51
CA GLN A 150 16.50 16.50 -1.45
C GLN A 150 15.12 16.32 -2.11
N ALA A 151 14.15 15.80 -1.37
CA ALA A 151 12.79 15.62 -1.83
C ALA A 151 12.03 16.95 -1.90
N ASP A 152 11.08 17.05 -2.83
CA ASP A 152 10.12 18.15 -2.92
C ASP A 152 9.01 17.90 -1.88
N HIS A 153 9.18 18.48 -0.68
CA HIS A 153 8.38 18.18 0.50
C HIS A 153 7.16 19.09 0.63
N HIS A 154 5.98 18.48 0.66
CA HIS A 154 4.69 19.14 0.84
C HIS A 154 4.07 18.71 2.16
N ILE A 155 3.77 19.67 3.03
CA ILE A 155 3.16 19.44 4.34
C ILE A 155 1.74 20.00 4.32
N MET A 156 0.75 19.14 4.64
CA MET A 156 -0.63 19.54 4.90
C MET A 156 -0.88 19.48 6.40
N ARG A 157 -1.25 20.59 7.02
CA ARG A 157 -1.66 20.60 8.44
C ARG A 157 -3.17 20.41 8.54
N LEU A 158 -3.58 19.37 9.27
CA LEU A 158 -4.99 19.09 9.57
C LEU A 158 -5.33 19.61 10.96
N LYS A 159 -6.44 20.30 11.05
CA LYS A 159 -7.09 20.70 12.31
C LYS A 159 -8.22 19.74 12.62
N ALA A 160 -8.59 19.66 13.90
CA ALA A 160 -9.73 18.83 14.31
C ALA A 160 -11.01 19.15 13.56
N ASP A 161 -11.26 20.44 13.25
CA ASP A 161 -12.44 20.90 12.53
C ASP A 161 -12.45 20.45 11.06
N ASP A 162 -11.28 20.29 10.42
CA ASP A 162 -11.19 19.83 9.02
C ASP A 162 -11.73 18.40 8.85
N LEU A 163 -11.67 17.58 9.91
CA LEU A 163 -12.22 16.23 9.90
C LEU A 163 -13.76 16.24 9.85
N TYR A 164 -14.41 17.20 10.51
CA TYR A 164 -15.88 17.30 10.52
C TYR A 164 -16.44 17.81 9.21
N ASP A 165 -15.68 18.63 8.47
CA ASP A 165 -16.15 19.22 7.21
C ASP A 165 -16.03 18.24 6.02
N HIS A 166 -15.32 17.10 6.21
CA HIS A 166 -15.03 16.14 5.14
C HIS A 166 -15.59 14.72 5.40
N PHE A 167 -16.34 14.52 6.50
CA PHE A 167 -17.04 13.27 6.81
C PHE A 167 -18.54 13.33 6.56
#